data_91abffb8918471799997a47b76e53576
#
_entry.id   91abffb8918471799997a47b76e53576
#
_cell.length_a   1.000
_cell.length_b   1.000
_cell.length_c   1.000
_cell.angle_alpha   90.00
_cell.angle_beta   90.00
_cell.angle_gamma   90.00
#
_symmetry.space_group_name_H-M   'P 1'
#
loop_
_entity.id
_entity.type
_entity.pdbx_description
1 polymer ?
#
loop_
_entity_poly.entity_id
_entity_poly.type
_entity_poly.pdbx_seq_one_letter_code
_entity_poly.pdbx_strand_id
1 'polypeptide(L)'
;ELKNILLQDKDQYYQTFFKKDFEVRKINNINDYLKIISKSVCDYHSSEKKKIIDSIEKINTQIKKIKNKYPQFHFIHLDKFLSLPWKFGLVCSKKYENGLPHTRQQYIIFEKKYLENISQKSLMKTLIHEKVHVYQKMYPQDIQYYLNHHQFKKIKPRESKDLIRANPDLDNFIYHDKHFNTYKAVYNNDAINLEDITYFPHDTQFYEHPFEQMAIKFEKIIN
;
A
#
# COMPACT_ATOMS: atom_id res chain seq x y z
N GLU A 1 16.17 -13.11 2.72
CA GLU A 1 15.19 -12.67 3.73
C GLU A 1 13.85 -12.27 3.09
N LEU A 2 13.78 -11.30 2.16
CA LEU A 2 12.54 -10.83 1.53
C LEU A 2 11.71 -11.96 0.92
N LYS A 3 12.34 -12.85 0.14
CA LYS A 3 11.66 -13.98 -0.50
C LYS A 3 10.89 -14.83 0.52
N ASN A 4 11.49 -15.16 1.64
CA ASN A 4 10.83 -15.95 2.69
C ASN A 4 9.67 -15.21 3.33
N ILE A 5 9.78 -13.89 3.52
CA ILE A 5 8.70 -13.03 4.04
C ILE A 5 7.48 -13.06 3.12
N LEU A 6 7.71 -12.91 1.81
CA LEU A 6 6.64 -12.93 0.81
C LEU A 6 6.00 -14.32 0.67
N LEU A 7 6.80 -15.40 0.79
CA LEU A 7 6.29 -16.77 0.69
C LEU A 7 5.55 -17.23 1.95
N GLN A 8 5.84 -16.68 3.12
CA GLN A 8 5.16 -17.05 4.38
C GLN A 8 3.76 -16.45 4.53
N ASP A 9 3.44 -15.40 3.77
CA ASP A 9 2.13 -14.71 3.78
C ASP A 9 1.54 -14.44 5.18
N LYS A 10 2.38 -14.01 6.11
CA LYS A 10 1.93 -13.74 7.49
C LYS A 10 0.85 -12.66 7.59
N ASP A 11 0.78 -11.78 6.59
CA ASP A 11 -0.27 -10.78 6.41
C ASP A 11 -1.50 -11.34 5.67
N GLN A 12 -1.51 -12.64 5.34
CA GLN A 12 -2.62 -13.39 4.74
C GLN A 12 -3.12 -12.81 3.40
N TYR A 13 -2.28 -12.07 2.69
CA TYR A 13 -2.69 -11.33 1.51
C TYR A 13 -3.23 -12.22 0.38
N TYR A 14 -2.45 -13.20 -0.10
CA TYR A 14 -2.89 -14.03 -1.21
C TYR A 14 -3.94 -15.08 -0.82
N GLN A 15 -4.18 -15.28 0.48
CA GLN A 15 -5.31 -16.08 0.96
C GLN A 15 -6.65 -15.37 0.74
N THR A 16 -6.62 -14.05 0.48
CA THR A 16 -7.81 -13.26 0.16
C THR A 16 -8.17 -13.26 -1.31
N PHE A 17 -7.38 -13.93 -2.19
CA PHE A 17 -7.62 -13.93 -3.63
C PHE A 17 -8.88 -14.69 -4.02
N PHE A 18 -9.71 -14.04 -4.83
CA PHE A 18 -10.84 -14.65 -5.50
C PHE A 18 -10.52 -14.90 -6.99
N LYS A 19 -11.44 -15.55 -7.69
CA LYS A 19 -11.26 -15.94 -9.09
C LYS A 19 -10.74 -14.80 -9.97
N LYS A 20 -11.32 -13.59 -9.86
CA LYS A 20 -10.88 -12.44 -10.66
C LYS A 20 -9.46 -11.98 -10.32
N ASP A 21 -9.05 -12.09 -9.05
CA ASP A 21 -7.68 -11.78 -8.64
C ASP A 21 -6.65 -12.72 -9.30
N PHE A 22 -6.99 -14.00 -9.49
CA PHE A 22 -6.16 -14.95 -10.24
C PHE A 22 -6.10 -14.62 -11.73
N GLU A 23 -7.25 -14.33 -12.34
CA GLU A 23 -7.36 -14.00 -13.77
C GLU A 23 -6.47 -12.79 -14.14
N VAL A 24 -6.60 -11.66 -13.43
CA VAL A 24 -5.84 -10.44 -13.73
C VAL A 24 -4.34 -10.57 -13.46
N ARG A 25 -3.94 -11.47 -12.55
CA ARG A 25 -2.53 -11.83 -12.29
C ARG A 25 -1.99 -12.89 -13.25
N LYS A 26 -2.86 -13.42 -14.13
CA LYS A 26 -2.51 -14.47 -15.11
C LYS A 26 -1.93 -15.73 -14.44
N ILE A 27 -2.56 -16.15 -13.36
CA ILE A 27 -2.20 -17.33 -12.58
C ILE A 27 -3.44 -18.23 -12.40
N ASN A 28 -3.22 -19.53 -12.24
CA ASN A 28 -4.31 -20.48 -12.07
C ASN A 28 -4.60 -20.78 -10.59
N ASN A 29 -3.60 -20.63 -9.75
CA ASN A 29 -3.66 -20.97 -8.33
C ASN A 29 -2.54 -20.29 -7.54
N ILE A 30 -2.57 -20.44 -6.22
CA ILE A 30 -1.57 -19.87 -5.31
C ILE A 30 -0.15 -20.38 -5.61
N ASN A 31 0.04 -21.62 -6.02
CA ASN A 31 1.38 -22.14 -6.33
C ASN A 31 2.02 -21.41 -7.51
N ASP A 32 1.24 -20.98 -8.50
CA ASP A 32 1.76 -20.18 -9.59
C ASP A 32 2.18 -18.77 -9.09
N TYR A 33 1.40 -18.20 -8.18
CA TYR A 33 1.76 -16.94 -7.53
C TYR A 33 3.07 -17.05 -6.73
N LEU A 34 3.23 -18.12 -5.95
CA LEU A 34 4.47 -18.39 -5.21
C LEU A 34 5.69 -18.56 -6.12
N LYS A 35 5.52 -19.19 -7.29
CA LYS A 35 6.58 -19.26 -8.31
C LYS A 35 6.95 -17.89 -8.85
N ILE A 36 5.95 -17.00 -9.08
CA ILE A 36 6.20 -15.61 -9.50
C ILE A 36 7.01 -14.87 -8.43
N ILE A 37 6.60 -14.92 -7.16
CA ILE A 37 7.35 -14.34 -6.04
C ILE A 37 8.79 -14.84 -6.05
N SER A 38 8.97 -16.16 -6.09
CA SER A 38 10.29 -16.79 -6.03
C SER A 38 11.25 -16.36 -7.12
N LYS A 39 10.73 -16.02 -8.30
CA LYS A 39 11.52 -15.58 -9.48
C LYS A 39 11.66 -14.05 -9.58
N SER A 40 10.84 -13.31 -8.83
CA SER A 40 10.80 -11.84 -8.94
C SER A 40 11.75 -11.13 -7.98
N VAL A 41 12.02 -11.71 -6.81
CA VAL A 41 12.88 -11.07 -5.80
C VAL A 41 14.32 -10.95 -6.31
N CYS A 42 14.89 -9.76 -6.14
CA CYS A 42 16.27 -9.47 -6.52
C CYS A 42 16.95 -8.54 -5.51
N ASP A 43 18.25 -8.30 -5.73
CA ASP A 43 19.08 -7.47 -4.85
C ASP A 43 19.16 -6.03 -5.37
N TYR A 44 19.34 -5.10 -4.45
CA TYR A 44 19.58 -3.69 -4.73
C TYR A 44 21.03 -3.45 -5.21
N HIS A 45 21.19 -2.63 -6.24
CA HIS A 45 22.48 -2.01 -6.52
C HIS A 45 22.74 -0.79 -5.64
N SER A 46 23.98 -0.30 -5.61
CA SER A 46 24.37 0.85 -4.79
C SER A 46 23.63 2.15 -5.15
N SER A 47 23.33 2.34 -6.43
CA SER A 47 22.62 3.52 -6.92
C SER A 47 21.17 3.61 -6.41
N GLU A 48 20.44 2.49 -6.41
CA GLU A 48 19.07 2.43 -5.90
C GLU A 48 19.04 2.65 -4.40
N LYS A 49 19.97 2.01 -3.67
CA LYS A 49 20.12 2.22 -2.22
C LYS A 49 20.37 3.69 -1.89
N LYS A 50 21.30 4.34 -2.60
CA LYS A 50 21.60 5.76 -2.39
C LYS A 50 20.37 6.62 -2.61
N LYS A 51 19.65 6.42 -3.73
CA LYS A 51 18.44 7.20 -4.05
C LYS A 51 17.37 7.09 -2.95
N ILE A 52 17.18 5.90 -2.39
CA ILE A 52 16.23 5.67 -1.28
C ILE A 52 16.73 6.38 -0.01
N ILE A 53 18.00 6.21 0.37
CA ILE A 53 18.58 6.81 1.58
C ILE A 53 18.48 8.33 1.54
N ASP A 54 18.91 8.96 0.43
CA ASP A 54 18.84 10.41 0.24
C ASP A 54 17.38 10.94 0.35
N SER A 55 16.41 10.14 -0.13
CA SER A 55 14.99 10.49 -0.02
C SER A 55 14.48 10.38 1.42
N ILE A 56 14.87 9.33 2.15
CA ILE A 56 14.51 9.12 3.57
C ILE A 56 15.02 10.25 4.46
N GLU A 57 16.26 10.69 4.27
CA GLU A 57 16.85 11.79 5.06
C GLU A 57 16.04 13.07 4.88
N LYS A 58 15.65 13.38 3.64
CA LYS A 58 14.79 14.55 3.34
C LYS A 58 13.42 14.41 3.99
N ILE A 59 12.79 13.24 3.87
CA ILE A 59 11.48 12.94 4.49
C ILE A 59 11.56 13.13 6.00
N ASN A 60 12.54 12.52 6.67
CA ASN A 60 12.68 12.60 8.11
C ASN A 60 12.88 14.06 8.58
N THR A 61 13.65 14.84 7.82
CA THR A 61 13.86 16.27 8.08
C THR A 61 12.56 17.05 7.96
N GLN A 62 11.75 16.80 6.93
CA GLN A 62 10.47 17.45 6.73
C GLN A 62 9.47 17.10 7.83
N ILE A 63 9.35 15.81 8.19
CA ILE A 63 8.45 15.35 9.24
C ILE A 63 8.81 15.97 10.60
N LYS A 64 10.10 16.06 10.94
CA LYS A 64 10.55 16.74 12.17
C LYS A 64 10.13 18.21 12.21
N LYS A 65 10.24 18.92 11.08
CA LYS A 65 9.77 20.33 10.98
C LYS A 65 8.26 20.42 11.19
N ILE A 66 7.48 19.53 10.58
CA ILE A 66 6.01 19.47 10.74
C ILE A 66 5.65 19.19 12.19
N LYS A 67 6.29 18.22 12.83
CA LYS A 67 6.08 17.92 14.23
C LYS A 67 6.27 19.14 15.13
N ASN A 68 7.32 19.91 14.92
CA ASN A 68 7.60 21.12 15.69
C ASN A 68 6.55 22.21 15.48
N LYS A 69 5.99 22.29 14.26
CA LYS A 69 4.97 23.31 13.90
C LYS A 69 3.56 22.90 14.32
N TYR A 70 3.26 21.61 14.27
CA TYR A 70 1.93 21.03 14.55
C TYR A 70 2.06 19.85 15.52
N PRO A 71 2.31 20.10 16.82
CA PRO A 71 2.55 19.03 17.80
C PRO A 71 1.33 18.10 17.99
N GLN A 72 0.13 18.58 17.65
CA GLN A 72 -1.10 17.79 17.70
C GLN A 72 -1.54 17.39 16.29
N PHE A 73 -0.81 16.47 15.67
CA PHE A 73 -1.23 15.90 14.41
C PHE A 73 -2.27 14.80 14.67
N HIS A 74 -3.53 15.04 14.26
CA HIS A 74 -4.69 14.29 14.78
C HIS A 74 -4.86 12.85 14.30
N PHE A 75 -4.14 12.38 13.27
CA PHE A 75 -4.40 11.06 12.71
C PHE A 75 -3.17 10.15 12.52
N ILE A 76 -1.97 10.64 12.72
CA ILE A 76 -0.73 9.85 12.80
C ILE A 76 0.11 10.36 13.96
N HIS A 77 0.49 9.47 14.88
CA HIS A 77 1.47 9.80 15.91
C HIS A 77 2.86 9.89 15.29
N LEU A 78 3.35 11.13 15.06
CA LEU A 78 4.59 11.37 14.33
C LEU A 78 5.82 10.70 14.97
N ASP A 79 5.86 10.56 16.30
CA ASP A 79 6.93 9.83 16.97
C ASP A 79 6.92 8.35 16.65
N LYS A 80 5.76 7.71 16.72
CA LYS A 80 5.60 6.31 16.30
C LYS A 80 5.96 6.14 14.82
N PHE A 81 5.50 7.05 13.96
CA PHE A 81 5.81 7.02 12.54
C PHE A 81 7.31 7.16 12.27
N LEU A 82 7.99 8.09 12.93
CA LEU A 82 9.44 8.29 12.79
C LEU A 82 10.25 7.12 13.34
N SER A 83 9.79 6.48 14.43
CA SER A 83 10.46 5.33 15.05
C SER A 83 10.35 4.04 14.25
N LEU A 84 9.36 3.93 13.34
CA LEU A 84 9.24 2.75 12.48
C LEU A 84 10.47 2.61 11.58
N PRO A 85 11.13 1.43 11.58
CA PRO A 85 12.25 1.19 10.71
C PRO A 85 11.82 1.20 9.23
N TRP A 86 12.69 1.73 8.38
CA TRP A 86 12.54 1.61 6.95
C TRP A 86 13.06 0.25 6.49
N LYS A 87 12.17 -0.61 6.02
CA LYS A 87 12.51 -1.94 5.47
C LYS A 87 12.05 -2.02 4.02
N PHE A 88 12.93 -2.47 3.15
CA PHE A 88 12.68 -2.47 1.72
C PHE A 88 12.87 -3.83 1.09
N GLY A 89 12.04 -4.13 0.12
CA GLY A 89 12.16 -5.25 -0.79
C GLY A 89 12.26 -4.78 -2.23
N LEU A 90 13.03 -5.49 -3.06
CA LEU A 90 13.13 -5.24 -4.49
C LEU A 90 12.67 -6.45 -5.28
N VAL A 91 11.86 -6.20 -6.31
CA VAL A 91 11.48 -7.18 -7.32
C VAL A 91 11.92 -6.71 -8.70
N CYS A 92 12.35 -7.64 -9.53
CA CYS A 92 12.85 -7.35 -10.89
C CYS A 92 11.85 -7.75 -11.98
N SER A 93 10.60 -7.95 -11.62
CA SER A 93 9.58 -8.41 -12.57
C SER A 93 8.23 -7.76 -12.29
N LYS A 94 7.65 -7.16 -13.31
CA LYS A 94 6.26 -6.68 -13.29
C LYS A 94 5.20 -7.78 -13.15
N LYS A 95 5.58 -9.05 -13.27
CA LYS A 95 4.65 -10.17 -13.03
C LYS A 95 4.18 -10.25 -11.58
N TYR A 96 4.96 -9.70 -10.64
CA TYR A 96 4.55 -9.59 -9.25
C TYR A 96 3.88 -8.21 -9.05
N GLU A 97 2.61 -8.24 -8.69
CA GLU A 97 1.74 -7.06 -8.42
C GLU A 97 1.84 -5.94 -9.47
N ASN A 98 1.98 -6.31 -10.74
CA ASN A 98 2.15 -5.39 -11.89
C ASN A 98 3.33 -4.40 -11.73
N GLY A 99 4.23 -4.66 -10.79
CA GLY A 99 5.34 -3.77 -10.43
C GLY A 99 4.94 -2.52 -9.65
N LEU A 100 3.70 -2.47 -9.16
CA LEU A 100 3.21 -1.37 -8.34
C LEU A 100 3.93 -1.36 -6.98
N PRO A 101 4.32 -0.19 -6.46
CA PRO A 101 4.75 -0.07 -5.06
C PRO A 101 3.64 -0.56 -4.13
N HIS A 102 4.01 -1.25 -3.07
CA HIS A 102 3.07 -1.74 -2.06
C HIS A 102 3.80 -2.20 -0.81
N THR A 103 3.06 -2.49 0.26
CA THR A 103 3.64 -3.03 1.49
C THR A 103 3.25 -4.48 1.73
N ARG A 104 4.22 -5.27 2.21
CA ARG A 104 3.99 -6.62 2.75
C ARG A 104 4.58 -6.68 4.15
N GLN A 105 3.72 -6.92 5.15
CA GLN A 105 4.11 -6.80 6.56
C GLN A 105 4.72 -5.41 6.86
N GLN A 106 6.02 -5.34 7.17
CA GLN A 106 6.76 -4.09 7.43
C GLN A 106 7.65 -3.65 6.26
N TYR A 107 7.59 -4.35 5.12
CA TYR A 107 8.46 -4.09 3.98
C TYR A 107 7.73 -3.28 2.92
N ILE A 108 8.36 -2.23 2.44
CA ILE A 108 7.96 -1.48 1.25
C ILE A 108 8.61 -2.17 0.05
N ILE A 109 7.81 -2.63 -0.88
CA ILE A 109 8.25 -3.37 -2.06
C ILE A 109 8.26 -2.46 -3.27
N PHE A 110 9.39 -2.43 -3.98
CA PHE A 110 9.53 -1.71 -5.24
C PHE A 110 9.88 -2.64 -6.39
N GLU A 111 9.40 -2.33 -7.58
CA GLU A 111 9.93 -2.90 -8.81
C GLU A 111 11.15 -2.10 -9.25
N LYS A 112 12.17 -2.81 -9.76
CA LYS A 112 13.48 -2.21 -10.09
C LYS A 112 13.36 -1.07 -11.10
N LYS A 113 12.67 -1.29 -12.23
CA LYS A 113 12.49 -0.25 -13.27
C LYS A 113 11.68 0.93 -12.77
N TYR A 114 10.74 0.71 -11.85
CA TYR A 114 10.03 1.80 -11.20
C TYR A 114 11.01 2.71 -10.44
N LEU A 115 11.91 2.14 -9.61
CA LEU A 115 12.93 2.91 -8.87
C LEU A 115 13.91 3.61 -9.80
N GLU A 116 14.33 2.98 -10.88
CA GLU A 116 15.23 3.58 -11.86
C GLU A 116 14.65 4.84 -12.49
N ASN A 117 13.36 4.82 -12.85
CA ASN A 117 12.72 5.86 -13.64
C ASN A 117 11.98 6.94 -12.83
N ILE A 118 11.66 6.69 -11.56
CA ILE A 118 10.92 7.66 -10.73
C ILE A 118 11.77 8.87 -10.38
N SER A 119 11.17 10.07 -10.41
CA SER A 119 11.83 11.28 -9.90
C SER A 119 12.01 11.22 -8.38
N GLN A 120 13.00 11.93 -7.84
CA GLN A 120 13.22 11.97 -6.39
C GLN A 120 11.98 12.50 -5.65
N LYS A 121 11.33 13.54 -6.18
CA LYS A 121 10.11 14.10 -5.58
C LYS A 121 8.98 13.07 -5.52
N SER A 122 8.75 12.35 -6.63
CA SER A 122 7.72 11.30 -6.67
C SER A 122 8.08 10.11 -5.77
N LEU A 123 9.37 9.73 -5.69
CA LEU A 123 9.84 8.68 -4.80
C LEU A 123 9.57 9.04 -3.32
N MET A 124 9.85 10.29 -2.92
CA MET A 124 9.55 10.73 -1.57
C MET A 124 8.06 10.61 -1.23
N LYS A 125 7.17 10.98 -2.16
CA LYS A 125 5.72 10.81 -1.99
C LYS A 125 5.36 9.34 -1.79
N THR A 126 5.82 8.48 -2.71
CA THR A 126 5.56 7.03 -2.61
C THR A 126 6.11 6.45 -1.31
N LEU A 127 7.34 6.81 -0.90
CA LEU A 127 7.93 6.34 0.35
C LEU A 127 7.08 6.70 1.57
N ILE A 128 6.55 7.94 1.61
CA ILE A 128 5.68 8.39 2.69
C ILE A 128 4.36 7.62 2.66
N HIS A 129 3.76 7.49 1.48
CA HIS A 129 2.52 6.76 1.27
C HIS A 129 2.64 5.33 1.78
N GLU A 130 3.62 4.59 1.30
CA GLU A 130 3.88 3.21 1.69
C GLU A 130 4.22 3.08 3.19
N LYS A 131 4.98 4.03 3.75
CA LYS A 131 5.26 4.01 5.19
C LYS A 131 4.00 4.24 6.04
N VAL A 132 3.00 4.97 5.53
CA VAL A 132 1.70 5.05 6.20
C VAL A 132 1.02 3.67 6.23
N HIS A 133 1.09 2.88 5.16
CA HIS A 133 0.56 1.52 5.17
C HIS A 133 1.32 0.61 6.15
N VAL A 134 2.64 0.75 6.26
CA VAL A 134 3.40 0.08 7.33
C VAL A 134 2.92 0.52 8.72
N TYR A 135 2.71 1.83 8.93
CA TYR A 135 2.18 2.37 10.19
C TYR A 135 0.81 1.79 10.53
N GLN A 136 -0.08 1.69 9.56
CA GLN A 136 -1.42 1.13 9.72
C GLN A 136 -1.38 -0.32 10.20
N LYS A 137 -0.49 -1.13 9.62
CA LYS A 137 -0.30 -2.54 10.00
C LYS A 137 0.29 -2.69 11.40
N MET A 138 1.15 -1.75 11.81
CA MET A 138 1.85 -1.81 13.09
C MET A 138 1.06 -1.22 14.27
N TYR A 139 0.15 -0.28 13.98
CA TYR A 139 -0.62 0.44 14.99
C TYR A 139 -2.13 0.43 14.71
N PRO A 140 -2.78 -0.74 14.73
CA PRO A 140 -4.20 -0.87 14.36
C PRO A 140 -5.14 -0.06 15.27
N GLN A 141 -4.75 0.22 16.52
CA GLN A 141 -5.54 1.06 17.42
C GLN A 141 -5.59 2.52 16.95
N ASP A 142 -4.47 3.05 16.42
CA ASP A 142 -4.43 4.41 15.89
C ASP A 142 -5.31 4.51 14.62
N ILE A 143 -5.40 3.42 13.84
CA ILE A 143 -6.27 3.35 12.68
C ILE A 143 -7.74 3.32 13.09
N GLN A 144 -8.08 2.58 14.13
CA GLN A 144 -9.46 2.59 14.67
C GLN A 144 -9.87 3.99 15.13
N TYR A 145 -8.95 4.74 15.75
CA TYR A 145 -9.18 6.15 16.07
C TYR A 145 -9.44 7.00 14.82
N TYR A 146 -8.60 6.85 13.77
CA TYR A 146 -8.79 7.54 12.48
C TYR A 146 -10.15 7.23 11.87
N LEU A 147 -10.53 5.95 11.80
CA LEU A 147 -11.81 5.52 11.25
C LEU A 147 -12.99 6.15 12.01
N ASN A 148 -12.96 6.11 13.32
CA ASN A 148 -14.01 6.69 14.18
C ASN A 148 -14.10 8.22 14.00
N HIS A 149 -12.96 8.91 14.02
CA HIS A 149 -12.90 10.38 13.86
C HIS A 149 -13.47 10.82 12.50
N HIS A 150 -13.19 10.07 11.43
CA HIS A 150 -13.71 10.35 10.09
C HIS A 150 -15.04 9.67 9.79
N GLN A 151 -15.65 9.04 10.81
CA GLN A 151 -16.96 8.38 10.73
C GLN A 151 -17.04 7.29 9.64
N PHE A 152 -15.91 6.59 9.39
CA PHE A 152 -15.93 5.40 8.58
C PHE A 152 -16.45 4.20 9.37
N LYS A 153 -17.36 3.45 8.78
CA LYS A 153 -17.92 2.23 9.36
C LYS A 153 -17.62 1.03 8.47
N LYS A 154 -17.13 -0.02 9.10
CA LYS A 154 -16.93 -1.31 8.47
C LYS A 154 -18.27 -1.95 8.17
N ILE A 155 -18.50 -2.40 6.92
CA ILE A 155 -19.76 -2.99 6.44
C ILE A 155 -19.68 -4.52 6.53
N LYS A 156 -18.80 -5.09 5.72
CA LYS A 156 -18.64 -6.54 5.55
C LYS A 156 -17.25 -6.85 5.00
N PRO A 157 -16.79 -8.12 5.09
CA PRO A 157 -15.62 -8.53 4.35
C PRO A 157 -15.89 -8.48 2.83
N ARG A 158 -14.82 -8.36 2.06
CA ARG A 158 -14.85 -8.49 0.60
C ARG A 158 -15.27 -9.92 0.23
N GLU A 159 -16.13 -10.06 -0.78
CA GLU A 159 -16.63 -11.34 -1.27
C GLU A 159 -16.32 -11.51 -2.77
N SER A 160 -16.28 -12.76 -3.24
CA SER A 160 -15.97 -13.07 -4.66
C SER A 160 -16.88 -12.36 -5.66
N LYS A 161 -18.18 -12.22 -5.32
CA LYS A 161 -19.19 -11.55 -6.17
C LYS A 161 -19.00 -10.03 -6.28
N ASP A 162 -18.26 -9.43 -5.35
CA ASP A 162 -18.09 -7.97 -5.30
C ASP A 162 -17.09 -7.47 -6.37
N LEU A 163 -16.29 -8.37 -6.98
CA LEU A 163 -15.22 -8.07 -7.94
C LEU A 163 -14.22 -7.00 -7.45
N ILE A 164 -14.15 -6.78 -6.14
CA ILE A 164 -13.25 -5.79 -5.54
C ILE A 164 -11.82 -6.32 -5.61
N ARG A 165 -10.89 -5.46 -6.03
CA ARG A 165 -9.45 -5.77 -6.14
C ARG A 165 -8.86 -6.17 -4.80
N ALA A 166 -8.07 -7.27 -4.77
CA ALA A 166 -7.18 -7.54 -3.66
C ALA A 166 -6.01 -6.56 -3.68
N ASN A 167 -5.84 -5.80 -2.60
CA ASN A 167 -4.75 -4.85 -2.43
C ASN A 167 -3.97 -5.20 -1.15
N PRO A 168 -2.63 -5.42 -1.23
CA PRO A 168 -1.82 -5.84 -0.08
C PRO A 168 -1.70 -4.77 1.02
N ASP A 169 -2.07 -3.53 0.72
CA ASP A 169 -1.99 -2.40 1.65
C ASP A 169 -3.23 -2.23 2.52
N LEU A 170 -4.30 -2.95 2.19
CA LEU A 170 -5.61 -2.78 2.81
C LEU A 170 -5.99 -3.97 3.68
N ASP A 171 -6.96 -3.76 4.58
CA ASP A 171 -7.67 -4.88 5.18
C ASP A 171 -8.72 -5.42 4.18
N ASN A 172 -9.23 -6.63 4.45
CA ASN A 172 -10.14 -7.30 3.54
C ASN A 172 -11.61 -6.91 3.78
N PHE A 173 -11.89 -5.63 4.12
CA PHE A 173 -13.21 -5.15 4.43
C PHE A 173 -13.65 -3.99 3.54
N ILE A 174 -14.97 -3.82 3.43
CA ILE A 174 -15.62 -2.73 2.74
C ILE A 174 -16.06 -1.71 3.79
N TYR A 175 -15.88 -0.42 3.49
CA TYR A 175 -16.25 0.67 4.38
C TYR A 175 -17.21 1.65 3.70
N HIS A 176 -18.02 2.33 4.51
CA HIS A 176 -18.73 3.53 4.08
C HIS A 176 -18.39 4.72 5.01
N ASP A 177 -18.54 5.92 4.50
CA ASP A 177 -18.47 7.15 5.28
C ASP A 177 -19.81 7.50 5.93
N LYS A 178 -19.89 8.67 6.58
CA LYS A 178 -21.11 9.19 7.21
C LYS A 178 -22.26 9.47 6.24
N HIS A 179 -21.97 9.59 4.94
CA HIS A 179 -22.96 9.81 3.88
C HIS A 179 -23.31 8.52 3.16
N PHE A 180 -22.89 7.36 3.70
CA PHE A 180 -23.10 6.03 3.12
C PHE A 180 -22.41 5.81 1.76
N ASN A 181 -21.44 6.65 1.39
CA ASN A 181 -20.59 6.40 0.24
C ASN A 181 -19.67 5.21 0.53
N THR A 182 -19.77 4.17 -0.29
CA THR A 182 -18.98 2.94 -0.16
C THR A 182 -17.66 3.08 -0.91
N TYR A 183 -16.53 2.87 -0.22
CA TYR A 183 -15.17 2.97 -0.76
C TYR A 183 -14.68 1.60 -1.23
N LYS A 184 -14.34 1.48 -2.52
CA LYS A 184 -13.83 0.26 -3.14
C LYS A 184 -13.23 0.51 -4.52
N ALA A 185 -12.30 -0.34 -4.97
CA ALA A 185 -11.88 -0.46 -6.35
C ALA A 185 -12.39 -1.79 -6.92
N VAL A 186 -13.18 -1.73 -7.98
CA VAL A 186 -13.86 -2.87 -8.59
C VAL A 186 -13.25 -3.16 -9.94
N TYR A 187 -12.88 -4.40 -10.21
CA TYR A 187 -12.42 -4.80 -11.54
C TYR A 187 -13.50 -4.57 -12.60
N ASN A 188 -13.10 -4.00 -13.72
CA ASN A 188 -13.94 -3.93 -14.89
C ASN A 188 -14.26 -5.34 -15.41
N ASN A 189 -15.36 -5.52 -16.12
CA ASN A 189 -15.78 -6.84 -16.62
C ASN A 189 -14.70 -7.52 -17.49
N ASP A 190 -14.04 -6.73 -18.32
CA ASP A 190 -12.98 -7.12 -19.25
C ASP A 190 -11.56 -6.93 -18.68
N ALA A 191 -11.43 -6.72 -17.37
CA ALA A 191 -10.16 -6.50 -16.70
C ALA A 191 -9.16 -7.64 -16.97
N ILE A 192 -7.97 -7.29 -17.44
CA ILE A 192 -6.83 -8.18 -17.71
C ILE A 192 -5.58 -7.84 -16.88
N ASN A 193 -5.63 -6.72 -16.15
CA ASN A 193 -4.57 -6.20 -15.28
C ASN A 193 -5.13 -5.72 -13.96
N LEU A 194 -4.25 -5.55 -12.95
CA LEU A 194 -4.61 -5.01 -11.63
C LEU A 194 -5.11 -3.57 -11.65
N GLU A 195 -4.79 -2.82 -12.71
CA GLU A 195 -5.14 -1.41 -12.88
C GLU A 195 -6.43 -1.21 -13.68
N ASP A 196 -7.02 -2.30 -14.23
CA ASP A 196 -8.29 -2.26 -14.97
C ASP A 196 -9.47 -2.23 -14.00
N ILE A 197 -9.57 -1.16 -13.23
CA ILE A 197 -10.51 -0.98 -12.13
C ILE A 197 -11.29 0.33 -12.24
N THR A 198 -12.46 0.34 -11.62
CA THR A 198 -13.25 1.55 -11.38
C THR A 198 -13.30 1.83 -9.88
N TYR A 199 -12.99 3.06 -9.49
CA TYR A 199 -13.06 3.51 -8.11
C TYR A 199 -14.47 3.96 -7.72
N PHE A 200 -14.86 3.68 -6.50
CA PHE A 200 -16.12 4.13 -5.90
C PHE A 200 -15.84 4.80 -4.55
N PRO A 201 -16.54 5.92 -4.26
CA PRO A 201 -17.41 6.70 -5.15
C PRO A 201 -16.65 7.28 -6.35
N HIS A 202 -17.29 7.43 -7.50
CA HIS A 202 -16.65 7.84 -8.77
C HIS A 202 -15.87 9.17 -8.70
N ASP A 203 -16.29 10.09 -7.83
CA ASP A 203 -15.68 11.42 -7.71
C ASP A 203 -14.52 11.48 -6.70
N THR A 204 -14.20 10.38 -6.05
CA THR A 204 -13.12 10.34 -5.04
C THR A 204 -11.83 9.83 -5.65
N GLN A 205 -11.02 10.74 -6.18
CA GLN A 205 -9.70 10.47 -6.73
C GLN A 205 -8.94 9.37 -5.96
N PHE A 206 -8.96 8.12 -6.45
CA PHE A 206 -8.17 6.99 -5.95
C PHE A 206 -8.42 6.52 -4.51
N TYR A 207 -9.47 6.96 -3.84
CA TYR A 207 -9.80 6.52 -2.48
C TYR A 207 -10.61 5.22 -2.49
N GLU A 208 -9.97 4.11 -2.79
CA GLU A 208 -10.64 2.80 -2.73
C GLU A 208 -10.89 2.29 -1.30
N HIS A 209 -10.32 2.98 -0.30
CA HIS A 209 -10.37 2.53 1.08
C HIS A 209 -10.01 3.67 2.04
N PRO A 210 -10.51 3.69 3.29
CA PRO A 210 -10.09 4.67 4.29
C PRO A 210 -8.57 4.69 4.55
N PHE A 211 -7.89 3.55 4.41
CA PHE A 211 -6.44 3.46 4.59
C PHE A 211 -5.69 4.22 3.49
N GLU A 212 -6.12 4.08 2.24
CA GLU A 212 -5.61 4.88 1.12
C GLU A 212 -5.86 6.37 1.34
N GLN A 213 -7.06 6.73 1.80
CA GLN A 213 -7.37 8.13 2.09
C GLN A 213 -6.42 8.71 3.15
N MET A 214 -6.11 7.95 4.20
CA MET A 214 -5.16 8.36 5.23
C MET A 214 -3.75 8.56 4.66
N ALA A 215 -3.27 7.62 3.82
CA ALA A 215 -1.96 7.70 3.19
C ALA A 215 -1.83 8.92 2.27
N ILE A 216 -2.81 9.14 1.39
CA ILE A 216 -2.86 10.28 0.47
C ILE A 216 -2.97 11.62 1.20
N LYS A 217 -3.75 11.70 2.28
CA LYS A 217 -3.82 12.91 3.11
C LYS A 217 -2.47 13.22 3.76
N PHE A 218 -1.77 12.20 4.25
CA PHE A 218 -0.49 12.40 4.92
C PHE A 218 0.62 12.79 3.93
N GLU A 219 0.70 12.15 2.78
CA GLU A 219 1.71 12.51 1.76
C GLU A 219 1.56 13.96 1.28
N LYS A 220 0.33 14.51 1.22
CA LYS A 220 0.08 15.91 0.83
C LYS A 220 0.59 16.94 1.83
N ILE A 221 0.71 16.57 3.09
CA ILE A 221 1.17 17.49 4.15
C ILE A 221 2.69 17.67 4.11
N ILE A 222 3.39 16.69 3.58
CA ILE A 222 4.86 16.66 3.55
C ILE A 222 5.43 17.31 2.26
N ASN A 223 4.56 17.74 1.36
CA ASN A 223 4.97 18.38 0.08
C ASN A 223 5.06 19.89 0.14
#